data_402795331c2ce0ebf60def3176dd164c
#
_entry.id   402795331c2ce0ebf60def3176dd164c
#
_cell.length_a   1.000
_cell.length_b   1.000
_cell.length_c   1.000
_cell.angle_alpha   90.00
_cell.angle_beta   90.00
_cell.angle_gamma   90.00
#
_symmetry.space_group_name_H-M   'P 1'
#
loop_
_entity.id
_entity.type
_entity.pdbx_description
1 polymer ?
#
loop_
_entity_poly.entity_id
_entity_poly.type
_entity_poly.pdbx_seq_one_letter_code
_entity_poly.pdbx_strand_id
1 'polypeptide(L)'
;MSEQAFSFTPNEYISIHRKLFTGIYPHAGCIRDYNITKKEWVLDGETVIYGSATELRPTLVYDFSEEKNFSYRNLSMDEIIHHLAVFVSRLWQIHVFGEGNTRTTAVFFIKYLRTLGFDVTNDIFAENAWYFRNALVRANYNDLKNGIHETTEYLELFLRNLLLNEHHPLHNRTLHISGTFKEIEKPDIEMTKPDIEGRKADIEKLFQPKTESHILKLREAFPYGAIFGRSDVMKITDIKPSRASELLKKLAEYGIIEPISGHGKGKYRFRKA
;
A
#
# COMPACT_ATOMS: atom_id res chain seq x y z
N MET A 1 19.33 18.72 -12.15
CA MET A 1 18.39 19.37 -11.20
C MET A 1 18.83 18.96 -9.82
N SER A 2 19.26 19.88 -8.96
CA SER A 2 19.61 19.57 -7.57
C SER A 2 18.35 19.07 -6.86
N GLU A 3 18.40 17.91 -6.21
CA GLU A 3 17.31 17.44 -5.35
C GLU A 3 17.07 18.51 -4.27
N GLN A 4 15.84 18.98 -4.19
CA GLN A 4 15.45 19.94 -3.18
C GLN A 4 15.69 19.30 -1.80
N ALA A 5 16.41 19.99 -0.93
CA ALA A 5 16.71 19.49 0.41
C ALA A 5 15.41 19.13 1.14
N PHE A 6 15.41 17.98 1.85
CA PHE A 6 14.27 17.56 2.65
C PHE A 6 13.94 18.60 3.73
N SER A 7 12.66 18.86 3.92
CA SER A 7 12.15 19.76 4.96
C SER A 7 11.15 18.99 5.83
N PHE A 8 11.35 19.00 7.14
CA PHE A 8 10.41 18.37 8.08
C PHE A 8 9.17 19.25 8.26
N THR A 9 8.23 19.14 7.30
CA THR A 9 6.99 19.93 7.27
C THR A 9 5.81 19.13 6.70
N PRO A 10 4.56 19.48 7.09
CA PRO A 10 3.35 18.93 6.45
C PRO A 10 3.34 19.09 4.92
N ASN A 11 3.85 20.19 4.40
CA ASN A 11 3.90 20.45 2.97
C ASN A 11 4.87 19.51 2.25
N GLU A 12 6.00 19.14 2.87
CA GLU A 12 6.91 18.14 2.30
C GLU A 12 6.25 16.76 2.28
N TYR A 13 5.53 16.38 3.33
CA TYR A 13 4.75 15.12 3.34
C TYR A 13 3.76 15.06 2.18
N ILE A 14 3.01 16.14 1.93
CA ILE A 14 2.08 16.27 0.81
C ILE A 14 2.83 16.27 -0.54
N SER A 15 3.98 16.93 -0.61
CA SER A 15 4.83 16.96 -1.83
C SER A 15 5.37 15.57 -2.18
N ILE A 16 5.77 14.77 -1.20
CA ILE A 16 6.19 13.38 -1.40
C ILE A 16 5.04 12.57 -2.01
N HIS A 17 3.82 12.66 -1.46
CA HIS A 17 2.67 11.99 -2.07
C HIS A 17 2.45 12.43 -3.51
N ARG A 18 2.52 13.73 -3.80
CA ARG A 18 2.40 14.24 -5.16
C ARG A 18 3.45 13.64 -6.09
N LYS A 19 4.71 13.64 -5.69
CA LYS A 19 5.82 13.10 -6.49
C LYS A 19 5.67 11.60 -6.75
N LEU A 20 5.24 10.84 -5.75
CA LEU A 20 5.06 9.38 -5.88
C LEU A 20 3.89 8.99 -6.80
N PHE A 21 2.84 9.79 -6.84
CA PHE A 21 1.57 9.40 -7.45
C PHE A 21 1.13 10.27 -8.63
N THR A 22 1.91 11.27 -9.04
CA THR A 22 1.64 12.03 -10.28
C THR A 22 1.63 11.08 -11.48
N GLY A 23 0.55 11.13 -12.25
CA GLY A 23 0.30 10.23 -13.38
C GLY A 23 -0.28 8.85 -12.98
N ILE A 24 -0.42 8.56 -11.68
CA ILE A 24 -1.05 7.34 -11.17
C ILE A 24 -2.45 7.67 -10.62
N TYR A 25 -2.54 8.68 -9.76
CA TYR A 25 -3.82 9.14 -9.20
C TYR A 25 -4.13 10.59 -9.60
N PRO A 26 -5.38 10.91 -9.98
CA PRO A 26 -5.78 12.28 -10.30
C PRO A 26 -5.70 13.21 -9.08
N HIS A 27 -5.78 12.66 -7.87
CA HIS A 27 -5.71 13.38 -6.59
C HIS A 27 -4.30 13.37 -5.96
N ALA A 28 -3.25 13.14 -6.74
CA ALA A 28 -1.87 13.12 -6.23
C ALA A 28 -1.51 14.45 -5.53
N GLY A 29 -1.15 14.36 -4.24
CA GLY A 29 -0.85 15.53 -3.39
C GLY A 29 -2.08 16.30 -2.91
N CYS A 30 -3.29 15.76 -3.04
CA CYS A 30 -4.51 16.35 -2.50
C CYS A 30 -4.90 15.67 -1.18
N ILE A 31 -5.18 16.46 -0.15
CA ILE A 31 -5.78 15.97 1.09
C ILE A 31 -7.23 15.58 0.78
N ARG A 32 -7.67 14.43 1.27
CA ARG A 32 -9.07 13.97 1.11
C ARG A 32 -10.04 14.87 1.86
N ASP A 33 -11.25 15.00 1.35
CA ASP A 33 -12.36 15.77 1.89
C ASP A 33 -13.53 14.88 2.37
N TYR A 34 -13.32 13.57 2.47
CA TYR A 34 -14.29 12.57 2.90
C TYR A 34 -13.69 11.64 3.96
N ASN A 35 -14.56 11.07 4.82
CA ASN A 35 -14.16 10.06 5.78
C ASN A 35 -13.98 8.71 5.10
N ILE A 36 -13.06 7.92 5.63
CA ILE A 36 -12.73 6.60 5.08
C ILE A 36 -12.84 5.51 6.14
N THR A 37 -13.17 4.33 5.69
CA THR A 37 -13.15 3.09 6.46
C THR A 37 -12.51 2.01 5.60
N LYS A 38 -11.55 1.26 6.16
CA LYS A 38 -10.86 0.19 5.44
C LYS A 38 -10.93 -1.08 6.26
N LYS A 39 -11.30 -2.18 5.63
CA LYS A 39 -11.22 -3.50 6.26
C LYS A 39 -9.76 -3.94 6.31
N GLU A 40 -9.29 -4.26 7.50
CA GLU A 40 -7.90 -4.65 7.73
C GLU A 40 -7.81 -6.15 8.00
N TRP A 41 -7.03 -6.86 7.19
CA TRP A 41 -6.84 -8.30 7.34
C TRP A 41 -6.34 -8.67 8.74
N VAL A 42 -5.37 -7.93 9.28
CA VAL A 42 -4.78 -8.18 10.60
C VAL A 42 -5.77 -8.01 11.75
N LEU A 43 -6.93 -7.40 11.48
CA LEU A 43 -8.03 -7.14 12.42
C LEU A 43 -9.28 -7.97 12.12
N ASP A 44 -9.18 -9.11 11.42
CA ASP A 44 -10.34 -9.93 11.00
C ASP A 44 -11.39 -9.14 10.19
N GLY A 45 -10.97 -8.11 9.47
CA GLY A 45 -11.84 -7.26 8.67
C GLY A 45 -12.41 -6.04 9.40
N GLU A 46 -12.05 -5.83 10.66
CA GLU A 46 -12.31 -4.59 11.39
C GLU A 46 -11.44 -3.44 10.85
N THR A 47 -11.69 -2.23 11.33
CA THR A 47 -11.07 -1.00 10.85
C THR A 47 -10.36 -0.23 11.95
N VAL A 48 -9.32 0.50 11.60
CA VAL A 48 -8.74 1.56 12.44
C VAL A 48 -9.62 2.81 12.33
N ILE A 49 -9.70 3.58 13.39
CA ILE A 49 -10.31 4.92 13.37
C ILE A 49 -9.30 5.89 12.75
N TYR A 50 -9.57 6.30 11.51
CA TYR A 50 -8.75 7.28 10.79
C TYR A 50 -9.17 8.71 11.12
N GLY A 51 -8.29 9.68 10.86
CA GLY A 51 -8.57 11.10 11.07
C GLY A 51 -9.85 11.56 10.36
N SER A 52 -10.62 12.43 11.01
CA SER A 52 -11.81 13.05 10.40
C SER A 52 -11.39 13.97 9.24
N ALA A 53 -12.14 13.93 8.13
CA ALA A 53 -11.84 14.73 6.94
C ALA A 53 -11.75 16.24 7.24
N THR A 54 -12.53 16.74 8.19
CA THR A 54 -12.53 18.16 8.60
C THR A 54 -11.28 18.56 9.38
N GLU A 55 -10.60 17.61 10.01
CA GLU A 55 -9.50 17.86 10.95
C GLU A 55 -8.13 17.42 10.42
N LEU A 56 -8.04 16.87 9.19
CA LEU A 56 -6.80 16.27 8.68
C LEU A 56 -5.61 17.25 8.68
N ARG A 57 -5.83 18.47 8.17
CA ARG A 57 -4.76 19.47 8.11
C ARG A 57 -4.35 19.99 9.48
N PRO A 58 -5.27 20.39 10.37
CA PRO A 58 -4.94 20.76 11.75
C PRO A 58 -4.19 19.67 12.51
N THR A 59 -4.67 18.40 12.43
CA THR A 59 -4.04 17.26 13.09
C THR A 59 -2.63 17.00 12.55
N LEU A 60 -2.45 17.10 11.23
CA LEU A 60 -1.13 16.94 10.61
C LEU A 60 -0.16 18.03 11.09
N VAL A 61 -0.60 19.30 11.15
CA VAL A 61 0.22 20.41 11.65
C VAL A 61 0.57 20.20 13.12
N TYR A 62 -0.38 19.73 13.93
CA TYR A 62 -0.16 19.44 15.34
C TYR A 62 0.90 18.35 15.54
N ASP A 63 0.77 17.19 14.90
CA ASP A 63 1.72 16.09 15.04
C ASP A 63 3.14 16.48 14.58
N PHE A 64 3.25 17.25 13.51
CA PHE A 64 4.55 17.79 13.09
C PHE A 64 5.14 18.78 14.08
N SER A 65 4.31 19.58 14.75
CA SER A 65 4.76 20.51 15.78
C SER A 65 5.26 19.79 17.03
N GLU A 66 4.52 18.78 17.48
CA GLU A 66 4.89 17.95 18.63
C GLU A 66 6.25 17.27 18.38
N GLU A 67 6.40 16.62 17.22
CA GLU A 67 7.64 15.95 16.86
C GLU A 67 8.82 16.93 16.71
N LYS A 68 8.61 18.10 16.14
CA LYS A 68 9.63 19.13 16.00
C LYS A 68 10.12 19.67 17.36
N ASN A 69 9.25 19.68 18.36
CA ASN A 69 9.57 20.14 19.71
C ASN A 69 10.14 19.02 20.59
N PHE A 70 10.08 17.78 20.13
CA PHE A 70 10.61 16.63 20.87
C PHE A 70 12.13 16.65 20.90
N SER A 71 12.72 16.28 22.04
CA SER A 71 14.18 16.24 22.21
C SER A 71 14.67 14.81 22.32
N TYR A 72 15.48 14.38 21.38
CA TYR A 72 16.16 13.09 21.38
C TYR A 72 17.40 13.03 22.27
N ARG A 73 17.77 14.14 22.96
CA ARG A 73 18.96 14.22 23.80
C ARG A 73 18.84 13.34 25.02
N ASN A 74 19.89 12.59 25.33
CA ASN A 74 20.02 11.70 26.49
C ASN A 74 19.03 10.54 26.52
N LEU A 75 18.34 10.23 25.41
CA LEU A 75 17.52 9.03 25.29
C LEU A 75 18.37 7.83 24.88
N SER A 76 18.04 6.67 25.42
CA SER A 76 18.53 5.38 24.95
C SER A 76 17.97 5.07 23.57
N MET A 77 18.61 4.13 22.85
CA MET A 77 18.08 3.69 21.56
C MET A 77 16.70 3.06 21.68
N ASP A 78 16.38 2.38 22.77
CA ASP A 78 15.05 1.82 23.01
C ASP A 78 13.97 2.91 23.13
N GLU A 79 14.27 3.97 23.87
CA GLU A 79 13.37 5.13 23.99
C GLU A 79 13.21 5.87 22.66
N ILE A 80 14.27 5.99 21.87
CA ILE A 80 14.24 6.59 20.53
C ILE A 80 13.37 5.74 19.59
N ILE A 81 13.57 4.43 19.58
CA ILE A 81 12.80 3.49 18.75
C ILE A 81 11.32 3.52 19.12
N HIS A 82 11.03 3.49 20.42
CA HIS A 82 9.64 3.58 20.91
C HIS A 82 8.98 4.91 20.45
N HIS A 83 9.65 6.03 20.68
CA HIS A 83 9.13 7.34 20.26
C HIS A 83 8.90 7.41 18.75
N LEU A 84 9.85 6.94 17.95
CA LEU A 84 9.74 6.90 16.49
C LEU A 84 8.60 6.00 16.02
N ALA A 85 8.37 4.85 16.69
CA ALA A 85 7.25 3.97 16.41
C ALA A 85 5.90 4.67 16.70
N VAL A 86 5.79 5.36 17.83
CA VAL A 86 4.61 6.16 18.18
C VAL A 86 4.39 7.26 17.15
N PHE A 87 5.41 8.05 16.84
CA PHE A 87 5.31 9.15 15.88
C PHE A 87 4.85 8.66 14.48
N VAL A 88 5.51 7.65 13.92
CA VAL A 88 5.17 7.17 12.57
C VAL A 88 3.80 6.53 12.51
N SER A 89 3.34 5.87 13.58
CA SER A 89 2.01 5.28 13.66
C SER A 89 0.91 6.34 13.69
N ARG A 90 1.08 7.40 14.48
CA ARG A 90 0.14 8.55 14.56
C ARG A 90 0.06 9.29 13.24
N LEU A 91 1.22 9.61 12.62
CA LEU A 91 1.28 10.22 11.29
C LEU A 91 0.52 9.41 10.25
N TRP A 92 0.68 8.09 10.26
CA TRP A 92 -0.03 7.20 9.35
C TRP A 92 -1.55 7.16 9.64
N GLN A 93 -1.96 7.17 10.92
CA GLN A 93 -3.36 7.12 11.36
C GLN A 93 -4.17 8.33 10.87
N ILE A 94 -3.57 9.51 10.76
CA ILE A 94 -4.24 10.68 10.19
C ILE A 94 -4.82 10.32 8.81
N HIS A 95 -4.11 9.51 8.04
CA HIS A 95 -4.55 8.97 6.74
C HIS A 95 -5.02 10.07 5.81
N VAL A 96 -4.13 11.03 5.54
CA VAL A 96 -4.40 12.31 4.90
C VAL A 96 -4.92 12.18 3.48
N PHE A 97 -4.52 11.12 2.77
CA PHE A 97 -4.84 10.90 1.35
C PHE A 97 -5.90 9.82 1.16
N GLY A 98 -6.60 9.85 0.04
CA GLY A 98 -7.53 8.77 -0.35
C GLY A 98 -6.83 7.43 -0.52
N GLU A 99 -5.65 7.43 -1.16
CA GLU A 99 -4.79 6.26 -1.35
C GLU A 99 -3.31 6.63 -1.17
N GLY A 100 -2.42 5.62 -1.06
CA GLY A 100 -0.97 5.84 -1.01
C GLY A 100 -0.39 6.27 0.33
N ASN A 101 -1.18 6.29 1.42
CA ASN A 101 -0.73 6.77 2.73
C ASN A 101 0.48 6.00 3.25
N THR A 102 0.47 4.67 3.26
CA THR A 102 1.59 3.85 3.78
C THR A 102 2.89 4.11 3.03
N ARG A 103 2.85 4.17 1.69
CA ARG A 103 4.04 4.46 0.87
C ARG A 103 4.58 5.86 1.11
N THR A 104 3.68 6.85 1.21
CA THR A 104 4.07 8.23 1.53
C THR A 104 4.71 8.32 2.90
N THR A 105 4.10 7.67 3.90
CA THR A 105 4.64 7.63 5.26
C THR A 105 6.03 6.98 5.29
N ALA A 106 6.22 5.85 4.62
CA ALA A 106 7.51 5.17 4.54
C ALA A 106 8.59 6.06 3.93
N VAL A 107 8.34 6.66 2.76
CA VAL A 107 9.31 7.54 2.08
C VAL A 107 9.62 8.79 2.91
N PHE A 108 8.61 9.41 3.50
CA PHE A 108 8.80 10.55 4.39
C PHE A 108 9.64 10.15 5.61
N PHE A 109 9.32 9.02 6.24
CA PHE A 109 9.99 8.54 7.43
C PHE A 109 11.45 8.19 7.17
N ILE A 110 11.78 7.54 6.05
CA ILE A 110 13.18 7.31 5.61
C ILE A 110 13.94 8.64 5.53
N LYS A 111 13.36 9.65 4.89
CA LYS A 111 13.99 10.97 4.77
C LYS A 111 14.18 11.63 6.13
N TYR A 112 13.19 11.52 7.00
CA TYR A 112 13.26 12.06 8.36
C TYR A 112 14.35 11.37 9.19
N LEU A 113 14.41 10.04 9.21
CA LEU A 113 15.44 9.27 9.91
C LEU A 113 16.85 9.67 9.46
N ARG A 114 17.05 9.93 8.18
CA ARG A 114 18.35 10.44 7.66
C ARG A 114 18.71 11.81 8.24
N THR A 115 17.75 12.69 8.50
CA THR A 115 18.03 13.97 9.16
C THR A 115 18.40 13.82 10.63
N LEU A 116 17.99 12.73 11.27
CA LEU A 116 18.40 12.36 12.63
C LEU A 116 19.78 11.65 12.67
N GLY A 117 20.42 11.42 11.51
CA GLY A 117 21.74 10.83 11.40
C GLY A 117 21.75 9.32 11.18
N PHE A 118 20.59 8.68 10.99
CA PHE A 118 20.54 7.25 10.68
C PHE A 118 20.83 6.97 9.21
N ASP A 119 21.65 5.95 8.95
CA ASP A 119 21.87 5.46 7.58
C ASP A 119 20.81 4.42 7.24
N VAL A 120 19.75 4.85 6.59
CA VAL A 120 18.59 4.00 6.25
C VAL A 120 18.32 4.01 4.75
N THR A 121 18.02 2.82 4.23
CA THR A 121 17.62 2.60 2.84
C THR A 121 16.15 2.20 2.74
N ASN A 122 15.65 2.03 1.52
CA ASN A 122 14.29 1.56 1.30
C ASN A 122 14.16 0.02 1.35
N ASP A 123 15.27 -0.72 1.46
CA ASP A 123 15.27 -2.16 1.22
C ASP A 123 14.38 -2.91 2.22
N ILE A 124 14.55 -2.67 3.51
CA ILE A 124 13.70 -3.31 4.55
C ILE A 124 12.22 -2.96 4.36
N PHE A 125 11.90 -1.72 3.95
CA PHE A 125 10.52 -1.33 3.66
C PHE A 125 9.96 -2.06 2.43
N ALA A 126 10.77 -2.24 1.39
CA ALA A 126 10.36 -2.94 0.18
C ALA A 126 10.13 -4.44 0.44
N GLU A 127 11.04 -5.08 1.19
CA GLU A 127 10.97 -6.49 1.55
C GLU A 127 9.84 -6.79 2.54
N ASN A 128 9.52 -5.86 3.44
CA ASN A 128 8.58 -6.06 4.54
C ASN A 128 7.41 -5.06 4.49
N ALA A 129 7.00 -4.59 3.31
CA ALA A 129 5.97 -3.56 3.15
C ALA A 129 4.63 -3.95 3.79
N TRP A 130 4.24 -5.23 3.66
CA TRP A 130 3.02 -5.76 4.26
C TRP A 130 3.12 -5.83 5.80
N TYR A 131 4.27 -6.24 6.32
CA TYR A 131 4.50 -6.23 7.76
C TYR A 131 4.46 -4.81 8.33
N PHE A 132 5.17 -3.86 7.72
CA PHE A 132 5.17 -2.46 8.13
C PHE A 132 3.75 -1.88 8.17
N ARG A 133 2.95 -2.13 7.11
CA ARG A 133 1.55 -1.70 7.07
C ARG A 133 0.71 -2.32 8.20
N ASN A 134 0.82 -3.61 8.43
CA ASN A 134 0.08 -4.30 9.48
C ASN A 134 0.51 -3.86 10.89
N ALA A 135 1.80 -3.57 11.07
CA ALA A 135 2.32 -3.02 12.32
C ALA A 135 1.75 -1.62 12.61
N LEU A 136 1.62 -0.76 11.59
CA LEU A 136 0.92 0.52 11.72
C LEU A 136 -0.56 0.36 12.09
N VAL A 137 -1.24 -0.63 11.51
CA VAL A 137 -2.62 -0.96 11.88
C VAL A 137 -2.71 -1.38 13.35
N ARG A 138 -1.85 -2.30 13.80
CA ARG A 138 -1.83 -2.81 15.18
C ARG A 138 -1.49 -1.72 16.21
N ALA A 139 -0.67 -0.76 15.85
CA ALA A 139 -0.32 0.38 16.70
C ALA A 139 -1.48 1.38 16.91
N ASN A 140 -2.58 1.24 16.16
CA ASN A 140 -3.71 2.18 16.16
C ASN A 140 -5.07 1.48 16.35
N TYR A 141 -5.09 0.25 16.87
CA TYR A 141 -6.34 -0.50 17.06
C TYR A 141 -6.54 -0.97 18.48
N ASN A 142 -7.70 -0.61 19.03
CA ASN A 142 -8.18 -1.06 20.34
C ASN A 142 -9.55 -1.73 20.21
N ASP A 143 -9.70 -2.91 20.82
CA ASP A 143 -10.97 -3.56 21.08
C ASP A 143 -10.97 -4.08 22.53
N LEU A 144 -11.30 -3.19 23.46
CA LEU A 144 -11.26 -3.46 24.89
C LEU A 144 -12.22 -4.57 25.32
N LYS A 145 -13.31 -4.79 24.55
CA LYS A 145 -14.29 -5.86 24.85
C LYS A 145 -13.68 -7.24 24.65
N ASN A 146 -12.80 -7.37 23.67
CA ASN A 146 -12.10 -8.61 23.35
C ASN A 146 -10.67 -8.64 23.92
N GLY A 147 -10.28 -7.68 24.76
CA GLY A 147 -8.95 -7.60 25.37
C GLY A 147 -7.83 -7.29 24.40
N ILE A 148 -8.15 -6.67 23.26
CA ILE A 148 -7.17 -6.28 22.25
C ILE A 148 -6.78 -4.83 22.50
N HIS A 149 -5.48 -4.60 22.69
CA HIS A 149 -4.89 -3.29 22.88
C HIS A 149 -4.02 -2.88 21.70
N GLU A 150 -3.94 -1.58 21.45
CA GLU A 150 -2.93 -1.01 20.57
C GLU A 150 -1.52 -1.37 21.06
N THR A 151 -0.60 -1.63 20.15
CA THR A 151 0.78 -1.95 20.51
C THR A 151 1.74 -1.49 19.42
N THR A 152 2.82 -0.83 19.83
CA THR A 152 3.93 -0.43 18.94
C THR A 152 5.01 -1.50 18.81
N GLU A 153 4.95 -2.60 19.57
CA GLU A 153 5.97 -3.66 19.60
C GLU A 153 6.37 -4.15 18.20
N TYR A 154 5.41 -4.35 17.31
CA TYR A 154 5.69 -4.80 15.94
C TYR A 154 6.42 -3.73 15.11
N LEU A 155 6.10 -2.46 15.30
CA LEU A 155 6.85 -1.36 14.69
C LEU A 155 8.25 -1.24 15.29
N GLU A 156 8.38 -1.45 16.58
CA GLU A 156 9.69 -1.42 17.27
C GLU A 156 10.60 -2.54 16.77
N LEU A 157 10.10 -3.77 16.58
CA LEU A 157 10.87 -4.86 15.95
C LEU A 157 11.32 -4.50 14.53
N PHE A 158 10.43 -3.89 13.74
CA PHE A 158 10.78 -3.41 12.41
C PHE A 158 11.87 -2.33 12.46
N LEU A 159 11.76 -1.36 13.38
CA LEU A 159 12.72 -0.29 13.55
C LEU A 159 14.07 -0.77 14.11
N ARG A 160 14.07 -1.79 14.96
CA ARG A 160 15.32 -2.43 15.42
C ARG A 160 16.09 -3.04 14.25
N ASN A 161 15.40 -3.75 13.37
CA ASN A 161 16.03 -4.28 12.17
C ASN A 161 16.55 -3.14 11.26
N LEU A 162 15.79 -2.05 11.12
CA LEU A 162 16.15 -0.93 10.25
C LEU A 162 17.30 -0.08 10.80
N LEU A 163 17.32 0.21 12.10
CA LEU A 163 18.22 1.19 12.72
C LEU A 163 19.43 0.55 13.39
N LEU A 164 19.28 -0.67 13.91
CA LEU A 164 20.31 -1.39 14.65
C LEU A 164 20.87 -2.60 13.89
N ASN A 165 20.32 -2.87 12.69
CA ASN A 165 20.66 -4.04 11.88
C ASN A 165 20.47 -5.37 12.64
N GLU A 166 19.47 -5.42 13.53
CA GLU A 166 19.01 -6.64 14.17
C GLU A 166 18.23 -7.49 13.15
N HIS A 167 18.07 -8.79 13.44
CA HIS A 167 17.43 -9.72 12.51
C HIS A 167 16.21 -10.38 13.13
N HIS A 168 15.32 -9.58 13.70
CA HIS A 168 14.05 -10.07 14.21
C HIS A 168 13.17 -10.61 13.09
N PRO A 169 12.53 -11.77 13.27
CA PRO A 169 11.62 -12.31 12.27
C PRO A 169 10.36 -11.45 12.17
N LEU A 170 10.07 -10.95 10.96
CA LEU A 170 8.93 -10.07 10.67
C LEU A 170 7.79 -10.88 10.03
N HIS A 171 7.06 -11.64 10.84
CA HIS A 171 5.98 -12.50 10.39
C HIS A 171 4.62 -11.83 10.53
N ASN A 172 3.91 -11.62 9.42
CA ASN A 172 2.56 -11.00 9.42
C ASN A 172 1.55 -11.76 10.29
N ARG A 173 1.68 -13.08 10.41
CA ARG A 173 0.78 -13.91 11.22
C ARG A 173 0.78 -13.52 12.70
N THR A 174 1.91 -13.10 13.25
CA THR A 174 2.02 -12.74 14.67
C THR A 174 1.28 -11.44 15.01
N LEU A 175 0.98 -10.61 14.01
CA LEU A 175 0.27 -9.35 14.19
C LEU A 175 -1.25 -9.52 14.20
N HIS A 176 -1.74 -10.66 13.72
CA HIS A 176 -3.18 -10.89 13.58
C HIS A 176 -3.86 -11.04 14.93
N ILE A 177 -5.00 -10.37 15.14
CA ILE A 177 -5.67 -10.29 16.44
C ILE A 177 -6.26 -11.62 16.92
N SER A 178 -6.64 -12.53 16.04
CA SER A 178 -7.24 -13.81 16.44
C SER A 178 -6.22 -14.79 17.03
N GLY A 179 -4.91 -14.59 16.83
CA GLY A 179 -3.85 -15.44 17.38
C GLY A 179 -3.92 -16.93 17.01
N THR A 180 -5.06 -17.38 16.54
CA THR A 180 -5.36 -18.78 16.18
C THR A 180 -5.55 -18.90 14.69
N PHE A 181 -4.45 -19.17 13.98
CA PHE A 181 -4.57 -19.69 12.63
C PHE A 181 -4.92 -21.17 12.70
N LYS A 182 -6.14 -21.53 12.32
CA LYS A 182 -6.34 -22.80 11.61
C LYS A 182 -5.46 -22.70 10.38
N GLU A 183 -4.58 -23.67 10.19
CA GLU A 183 -3.77 -23.79 8.97
C GLU A 183 -4.71 -23.73 7.75
N ILE A 184 -4.85 -22.56 7.18
CA ILE A 184 -5.28 -22.42 5.80
C ILE A 184 -3.96 -22.45 5.04
N GLU A 185 -3.80 -23.51 4.24
CA GLU A 185 -2.67 -23.68 3.35
C GLU A 185 -2.35 -22.36 2.65
N LYS A 186 -1.07 -22.02 2.68
CA LYS A 186 -0.50 -20.82 2.08
C LYS A 186 -1.10 -20.54 0.70
N PRO A 187 -1.56 -19.34 0.43
CA PRO A 187 -1.19 -18.73 -0.82
C PRO A 187 0.26 -18.24 -0.64
N ASP A 188 1.18 -18.80 -1.37
CA ASP A 188 2.48 -18.19 -1.61
C ASP A 188 2.22 -16.84 -2.26
N ILE A 189 2.17 -15.80 -1.42
CA ILE A 189 2.11 -14.43 -1.94
C ILE A 189 3.56 -14.03 -2.17
N GLU A 190 4.08 -14.41 -3.33
CA GLU A 190 5.17 -13.67 -3.93
C GLU A 190 4.71 -12.22 -4.06
N MET A 191 5.38 -11.32 -3.33
CA MET A 191 5.15 -9.89 -3.38
C MET A 191 5.56 -9.35 -4.75
N THR A 192 4.64 -9.42 -5.70
CA THR A 192 4.74 -8.69 -6.96
C THR A 192 3.50 -7.81 -7.13
N LYS A 193 3.68 -6.51 -6.84
CA LYS A 193 2.86 -5.35 -7.21
C LYS A 193 1.61 -5.04 -6.36
N PRO A 194 1.65 -3.97 -5.51
CA PRO A 194 0.55 -3.56 -4.64
C PRO A 194 -0.65 -2.90 -5.35
N ASP A 195 -0.63 -2.74 -6.67
CA ASP A 195 -1.70 -2.02 -7.40
C ASP A 195 -2.77 -2.93 -8.03
N ILE A 196 -2.71 -4.25 -7.79
CA ILE A 196 -3.65 -5.23 -8.39
C ILE A 196 -4.78 -5.61 -7.44
N GLU A 197 -4.62 -5.47 -6.11
CA GLU A 197 -5.60 -5.98 -5.13
C GLU A 197 -6.92 -5.20 -5.10
N GLY A 198 -6.92 -3.87 -5.25
CA GLY A 198 -8.16 -3.09 -5.33
C GLY A 198 -9.05 -3.45 -6.53
N ARG A 199 -8.46 -3.96 -7.61
CA ARG A 199 -9.16 -4.37 -8.83
C ARG A 199 -9.40 -5.88 -8.94
N LYS A 200 -8.68 -6.71 -8.18
CA LYS A 200 -8.99 -8.12 -8.06
C LYS A 200 -10.39 -8.33 -7.50
N ALA A 201 -10.74 -7.62 -6.43
CA ALA A 201 -12.05 -7.68 -5.82
C ALA A 201 -13.21 -7.25 -6.76
N ASP A 202 -12.95 -6.30 -7.67
CA ASP A 202 -13.94 -5.87 -8.66
C ASP A 202 -14.05 -6.85 -9.83
N ILE A 203 -12.95 -7.51 -10.21
CA ILE A 203 -12.92 -8.54 -11.25
C ILE A 203 -13.54 -9.85 -10.73
N GLU A 204 -13.23 -10.26 -9.51
CA GLU A 204 -13.78 -11.45 -8.86
C GLU A 204 -15.31 -11.41 -8.71
N LYS A 205 -15.90 -10.22 -8.60
CA LYS A 205 -17.36 -10.03 -8.58
C LYS A 205 -18.01 -10.02 -9.97
N LEU A 206 -17.22 -9.75 -11.02
CA LEU A 206 -17.74 -9.54 -12.38
C LEU A 206 -17.57 -10.76 -13.29
N PHE A 207 -16.64 -11.66 -12.98
CA PHE A 207 -16.32 -12.80 -13.84
C PHE A 207 -16.31 -14.13 -13.09
N GLN A 208 -16.63 -15.20 -13.80
CA GLN A 208 -16.49 -16.54 -13.25
C GLN A 208 -15.02 -16.93 -13.07
N PRO A 209 -14.66 -17.78 -12.08
CA PRO A 209 -13.26 -18.12 -11.74
C PRO A 209 -12.37 -18.54 -12.92
N LYS A 210 -12.93 -19.25 -13.90
CA LYS A 210 -12.22 -19.63 -15.13
C LYS A 210 -11.87 -18.43 -16.02
N THR A 211 -12.76 -17.45 -16.11
CA THR A 211 -12.54 -16.25 -16.90
C THR A 211 -11.51 -15.35 -16.24
N GLU A 212 -11.54 -15.29 -14.95
CA GLU A 212 -10.56 -14.56 -14.12
C GLU A 212 -9.15 -15.12 -14.32
N SER A 213 -8.96 -16.43 -14.24
CA SER A 213 -7.68 -17.09 -14.53
C SER A 213 -7.14 -16.72 -15.92
N HIS A 214 -8.00 -16.63 -16.94
CA HIS A 214 -7.58 -16.19 -18.28
C HIS A 214 -7.15 -14.72 -18.32
N ILE A 215 -7.83 -13.84 -17.59
CA ILE A 215 -7.48 -12.41 -17.50
C ILE A 215 -6.12 -12.23 -16.83
N LEU A 216 -5.86 -12.98 -15.76
CA LEU A 216 -4.58 -12.93 -15.05
C LEU A 216 -3.42 -13.38 -15.98
N LYS A 217 -3.56 -14.50 -16.68
CA LYS A 217 -2.57 -14.98 -17.66
C LYS A 217 -2.29 -13.95 -18.77
N LEU A 218 -3.32 -13.26 -19.25
CA LEU A 218 -3.17 -12.21 -20.26
C LEU A 218 -2.43 -10.99 -19.70
N ARG A 219 -2.67 -10.60 -18.44
CA ARG A 219 -1.95 -9.49 -17.80
C ARG A 219 -0.49 -9.80 -17.54
N GLU A 220 -0.16 -11.03 -17.19
CA GLU A 220 1.23 -11.49 -17.06
C GLU A 220 1.97 -11.46 -18.38
N ALA A 221 1.31 -11.91 -19.45
CA ALA A 221 1.94 -11.99 -20.78
C ALA A 221 2.04 -10.64 -21.49
N PHE A 222 1.13 -9.71 -21.21
CA PHE A 222 1.07 -8.38 -21.86
C PHE A 222 1.17 -7.25 -20.86
N PRO A 223 2.38 -6.70 -20.62
CA PRO A 223 2.55 -5.51 -19.79
C PRO A 223 1.81 -4.31 -20.41
N TYR A 224 1.57 -3.27 -19.57
CA TYR A 224 0.87 -2.05 -20.00
C TYR A 224 1.51 -1.45 -21.27
N GLY A 225 0.66 -1.19 -22.27
CA GLY A 225 1.07 -0.70 -23.58
C GLY A 225 1.34 -1.77 -24.62
N ALA A 226 1.47 -3.04 -24.24
CA ALA A 226 1.61 -4.14 -25.20
C ALA A 226 0.30 -4.37 -25.97
N ILE A 227 0.44 -4.57 -27.27
CA ILE A 227 -0.68 -4.78 -28.19
C ILE A 227 -0.90 -6.28 -28.37
N PHE A 228 -2.12 -6.73 -28.18
CA PHE A 228 -2.51 -8.12 -28.38
C PHE A 228 -3.84 -8.25 -29.10
N GLY A 229 -4.11 -9.40 -29.63
CA GLY A 229 -5.35 -9.70 -30.34
C GLY A 229 -5.85 -11.12 -30.06
N ARG A 230 -6.87 -11.56 -30.81
CA ARG A 230 -7.50 -12.86 -30.62
C ARG A 230 -6.50 -14.04 -30.69
N SER A 231 -5.55 -14.00 -31.61
CA SER A 231 -4.54 -15.06 -31.76
C SER A 231 -3.65 -15.20 -30.53
N ASP A 232 -3.32 -14.07 -29.91
CA ASP A 232 -2.47 -14.01 -28.74
C ASP A 232 -3.22 -14.52 -27.51
N VAL A 233 -4.49 -14.11 -27.37
CA VAL A 233 -5.39 -14.63 -26.32
C VAL A 233 -5.52 -16.15 -26.40
N MET A 234 -5.74 -16.69 -27.59
CA MET A 234 -5.83 -18.14 -27.81
C MET A 234 -4.56 -18.89 -27.38
N LYS A 235 -3.39 -18.36 -27.74
CA LYS A 235 -2.09 -18.99 -27.39
C LYS A 235 -1.85 -19.04 -25.89
N ILE A 236 -2.23 -17.98 -25.15
CA ILE A 236 -1.93 -17.84 -23.74
C ILE A 236 -2.95 -18.56 -22.87
N THR A 237 -4.22 -18.54 -23.26
CA THR A 237 -5.31 -19.08 -22.45
C THR A 237 -5.79 -20.46 -22.89
N ASP A 238 -5.27 -20.98 -24.02
CA ASP A 238 -5.65 -22.25 -24.63
C ASP A 238 -7.17 -22.41 -24.86
N ILE A 239 -7.82 -21.34 -25.33
CA ILE A 239 -9.27 -21.34 -25.60
C ILE A 239 -9.54 -21.24 -27.10
N LYS A 240 -10.72 -21.75 -27.50
CA LYS A 240 -11.18 -21.75 -28.90
C LYS A 240 -11.43 -20.30 -29.40
N PRO A 241 -11.34 -20.07 -30.74
CA PRO A 241 -11.49 -18.72 -31.33
C PRO A 241 -12.76 -17.97 -30.94
N SER A 242 -13.89 -18.67 -30.83
CA SER A 242 -15.17 -18.08 -30.42
C SER A 242 -15.12 -17.56 -28.98
N ARG A 243 -14.55 -18.34 -28.08
CA ARG A 243 -14.37 -17.97 -26.67
C ARG A 243 -13.37 -16.84 -26.48
N ALA A 244 -12.28 -16.81 -27.27
CA ALA A 244 -11.32 -15.70 -27.26
C ALA A 244 -11.96 -14.38 -27.72
N SER A 245 -12.81 -14.41 -28.74
CA SER A 245 -13.56 -13.25 -29.21
C SER A 245 -14.58 -12.76 -28.18
N GLU A 246 -15.29 -13.68 -27.53
CA GLU A 246 -16.23 -13.36 -26.44
C GLU A 246 -15.52 -12.74 -25.24
N LEU A 247 -14.38 -13.28 -24.84
CA LEU A 247 -13.55 -12.75 -23.75
C LEU A 247 -13.09 -11.32 -24.06
N LEU A 248 -12.52 -11.08 -25.26
CA LEU A 248 -12.09 -9.75 -25.68
C LEU A 248 -13.25 -8.75 -25.71
N LYS A 249 -14.43 -9.17 -26.18
CA LYS A 249 -15.63 -8.31 -26.18
C LYS A 249 -16.03 -7.92 -24.78
N LYS A 250 -16.12 -8.88 -23.86
CA LYS A 250 -16.42 -8.62 -22.45
C LYS A 250 -15.39 -7.70 -21.80
N LEU A 251 -14.09 -7.95 -21.99
CA LEU A 251 -13.04 -7.10 -21.42
C LEU A 251 -13.12 -5.65 -21.93
N ALA A 252 -13.50 -5.45 -23.19
CA ALA A 252 -13.71 -4.13 -23.76
C ALA A 252 -14.98 -3.45 -23.21
N GLU A 253 -16.08 -4.18 -23.06
CA GLU A 253 -17.34 -3.70 -22.46
C GLU A 253 -17.15 -3.25 -21.00
N TYR A 254 -16.34 -3.97 -20.23
CA TYR A 254 -15.98 -3.60 -18.86
C TYR A 254 -14.83 -2.58 -18.77
N GLY A 255 -14.36 -2.05 -19.91
CA GLY A 255 -13.31 -1.03 -19.94
C GLY A 255 -11.93 -1.49 -19.45
N ILE A 256 -11.69 -2.81 -19.37
CA ILE A 256 -10.41 -3.40 -18.94
C ILE A 256 -9.38 -3.29 -20.05
N ILE A 257 -9.82 -3.43 -21.30
CA ILE A 257 -9.01 -3.24 -22.51
C ILE A 257 -9.64 -2.19 -23.42
N GLU A 258 -8.83 -1.59 -24.28
CA GLU A 258 -9.29 -0.64 -25.30
C GLU A 258 -8.78 -1.04 -26.67
N PRO A 259 -9.58 -0.83 -27.74
CA PRO A 259 -9.14 -1.06 -29.10
C PRO A 259 -8.11 -0.02 -29.51
N ILE A 260 -7.15 -0.45 -30.35
CA ILE A 260 -6.10 0.43 -30.87
C ILE A 260 -6.31 0.69 -32.36
N SER A 261 -6.30 1.97 -32.75
CA SER A 261 -6.29 2.40 -34.13
C SER A 261 -4.90 2.25 -34.75
N GLY A 262 -4.84 1.92 -36.06
CA GLY A 262 -3.58 1.84 -36.80
C GLY A 262 -2.89 0.48 -36.83
N HIS A 263 -3.35 -0.52 -36.08
CA HIS A 263 -2.76 -1.87 -36.00
C HIS A 263 -3.66 -3.01 -36.54
N GLY A 264 -4.67 -2.64 -37.34
CA GLY A 264 -5.65 -3.60 -37.87
C GLY A 264 -6.85 -3.84 -36.92
N LYS A 265 -7.93 -4.41 -37.48
CA LYS A 265 -9.13 -4.73 -36.67
C LYS A 265 -8.86 -5.82 -35.63
N GLY A 266 -9.33 -5.65 -34.39
CA GLY A 266 -9.26 -6.65 -33.33
C GLY A 266 -7.92 -6.68 -32.56
N LYS A 267 -7.23 -5.54 -32.52
CA LYS A 267 -6.06 -5.31 -31.67
C LYS A 267 -6.45 -4.43 -30.48
N TYR A 268 -5.98 -4.81 -29.31
CA TYR A 268 -6.31 -4.23 -28.02
C TYR A 268 -5.06 -4.02 -27.18
N ARG A 269 -5.15 -3.15 -26.20
CA ARG A 269 -4.21 -3.03 -25.08
C ARG A 269 -4.96 -2.93 -23.76
N PHE A 270 -4.31 -3.28 -22.67
CA PHE A 270 -4.87 -3.00 -21.35
C PHE A 270 -4.94 -1.49 -21.12
N ARG A 271 -6.09 -1.03 -20.66
CA ARG A 271 -6.27 0.38 -20.26
C ARG A 271 -5.40 0.69 -19.07
N LYS A 272 -4.68 1.82 -19.13
CA LYS A 272 -4.13 2.42 -17.91
C LYS A 272 -5.30 2.82 -17.00
N ALA A 273 -5.19 2.42 -15.75
CA ALA A 273 -6.09 2.91 -14.73
C ALA A 273 -5.85 4.36 -14.43
#